data_fb2202f7f8d814b714affb2e47b1530e
#
_entry.id   fb2202f7f8d814b714affb2e47b1530e
#
_cell.length_a   1.000
_cell.length_b   1.000
_cell.length_c   1.000
_cell.angle_alpha   90.00
_cell.angle_beta   90.00
_cell.angle_gamma   90.00
#
_symmetry.space_group_name_H-M   'P 1'
#
loop_
_entity.id
_entity.type
_entity.pdbx_description
1 polymer ?
#
loop_
_entity_poly.entity_id
_entity_poly.type
_entity_poly.pdbx_seq_one_letter_code
_entity_poly.pdbx_strand_id
1 'polypeptide(L)'
;MRVQIEILREVFEEWLRVHDLDYDYSVYTRDEWLARGETIFGSDPTTCAELVIAFDNQLVDILNYTGQWEVEDELQDLASGFGYYFELGHHWNIGFYPLDEWPALPPANASYSDLLKDQRWTAKRSRIIRRAGAKCEDCGKAGELLEVHHCYYRFGRYPWQYPDAVLLALCRSCHESRAMIELEWRGFMPRLKVHELRKLHSTLDQCLYWFDRQRLFAFLVSLGKHDAPLVERLKWLLETHGHPDERGTDTESSVQP
;
A
#
# COMPACT_ATOMS: atom_id res chain seq x y z
N MET A 1 6.81 2.31 23.57
CA MET A 1 7.78 2.83 22.59
C MET A 1 8.23 1.74 21.61
N ARG A 2 8.88 0.61 22.01
CA ARG A 2 9.27 -0.47 21.05
C ARG A 2 8.15 -0.95 20.14
N VAL A 3 6.94 -1.16 20.64
CA VAL A 3 5.80 -1.61 19.82
C VAL A 3 5.43 -0.62 18.72
N GLN A 4 5.58 0.69 18.96
CA GLN A 4 5.24 1.70 17.95
C GLN A 4 6.26 1.77 16.82
N ILE A 5 7.55 1.59 17.11
CA ILE A 5 8.59 1.59 16.08
C ILE A 5 8.50 0.37 15.16
N GLU A 6 8.13 -0.79 15.71
CA GLU A 6 7.91 -1.99 14.92
C GLU A 6 6.69 -1.84 13.99
N ILE A 7 5.60 -1.25 14.49
CA ILE A 7 4.42 -0.96 13.66
C ILE A 7 4.75 0.12 12.61
N LEU A 8 5.52 1.15 12.96
CA LEU A 8 5.98 2.17 12.00
C LEU A 8 6.79 1.52 10.87
N ARG A 9 7.70 0.61 11.19
CA ARG A 9 8.47 -0.16 10.21
C ARG A 9 7.55 -0.89 9.24
N GLU A 10 6.57 -1.66 9.74
CA GLU A 10 5.62 -2.38 8.90
C GLU A 10 4.79 -1.44 8.01
N VAL A 11 4.34 -0.31 8.56
CA VAL A 11 3.53 0.67 7.81
C VAL A 11 4.37 1.40 6.78
N PHE A 12 5.64 1.65 7.07
CA PHE A 12 6.55 2.24 6.09
C PHE A 12 6.84 1.28 4.94
N GLU A 13 7.12 0.00 5.23
CA GLU A 13 7.29 -1.02 4.19
C GLU A 13 6.03 -1.19 3.33
N GLU A 14 4.85 -1.03 3.93
CA GLU A 14 3.59 -1.01 3.21
C GLU A 14 3.44 0.26 2.35
N TRP A 15 3.85 1.42 2.88
CA TRP A 15 3.87 2.68 2.15
C TRP A 15 4.78 2.60 0.92
N LEU A 16 5.98 2.03 1.06
CA LEU A 16 6.88 1.79 -0.08
C LEU A 16 6.21 0.94 -1.16
N ARG A 17 5.55 -0.15 -0.77
CA ARG A 17 4.86 -1.05 -1.70
C ARG A 17 3.72 -0.37 -2.45
N VAL A 18 2.96 0.48 -1.78
CA VAL A 18 1.85 1.22 -2.39
C VAL A 18 2.33 2.26 -3.41
N HIS A 19 3.56 2.76 -3.24
CA HIS A 19 4.20 3.72 -4.14
C HIS A 19 5.16 3.07 -5.15
N ASP A 20 5.15 1.73 -5.27
CA ASP A 20 6.05 0.97 -6.14
C ASP A 20 7.55 1.24 -5.86
N LEU A 21 7.89 1.49 -4.58
CA LEU A 21 9.23 1.81 -4.10
C LEU A 21 9.84 0.68 -3.25
N ASP A 22 9.21 -0.50 -3.20
CA ASP A 22 9.60 -1.62 -2.34
C ASP A 22 10.72 -2.50 -2.94
N TYR A 23 11.71 -1.85 -3.56
CA TYR A 23 12.92 -2.47 -4.09
C TYR A 23 14.16 -1.68 -3.66
N ASP A 24 15.31 -2.33 -3.57
CA ASP A 24 16.61 -1.75 -3.23
C ASP A 24 16.57 -0.83 -2.01
N TYR A 25 15.96 -1.32 -0.91
CA TYR A 25 15.92 -0.66 0.38
C TYR A 25 16.23 -1.62 1.53
N SER A 26 16.61 -1.06 2.66
CA SER A 26 16.82 -1.79 3.90
C SER A 26 16.37 -0.95 5.10
N VAL A 27 15.74 -1.59 6.06
CA VAL A 27 15.22 -0.94 7.27
C VAL A 27 15.97 -1.48 8.48
N TYR A 28 16.49 -0.57 9.31
CA TYR A 28 17.29 -0.88 10.49
C TYR A 28 16.70 -0.21 11.73
N THR A 29 16.62 -0.96 12.81
CA THR A 29 16.51 -0.34 14.13
C THR A 29 17.81 0.38 14.47
N ARG A 30 17.78 1.26 15.46
CA ARG A 30 18.98 1.96 15.95
C ARG A 30 20.12 1.00 16.29
N ASP A 31 19.80 -0.08 17.02
CA ASP A 31 20.82 -1.05 17.45
C ASP A 31 21.43 -1.78 16.24
N GLU A 32 20.62 -2.18 15.27
CA GLU A 32 21.07 -2.80 14.00
C GLU A 32 21.94 -1.84 13.20
N TRP A 33 21.56 -0.57 13.13
CA TRP A 33 22.31 0.47 12.41
C TRP A 33 23.69 0.69 13.02
N LEU A 34 23.74 0.87 14.33
CA LEU A 34 24.99 1.06 15.06
C LEU A 34 25.91 -0.18 15.01
N ALA A 35 25.34 -1.39 15.01
CA ALA A 35 26.10 -2.65 14.94
C ALA A 35 26.80 -2.83 13.60
N ARG A 36 26.37 -2.20 12.52
CA ARG A 36 27.05 -2.24 11.21
C ARG A 36 28.43 -1.58 11.23
N GLY A 37 28.71 -0.73 12.21
CA GLY A 37 29.99 -0.05 12.33
C GLY A 37 30.30 0.93 11.19
N GLU A 38 29.31 1.22 10.38
CA GLU A 38 29.44 2.10 9.21
C GLU A 38 29.31 3.56 9.60
N THR A 39 30.28 4.08 10.29
CA THR A 39 30.60 5.51 10.22
C THR A 39 31.36 5.76 8.92
N ILE A 40 30.70 5.55 7.77
CA ILE A 40 31.36 5.57 6.47
C ILE A 40 31.90 6.97 6.13
N PHE A 41 31.35 8.05 6.71
CA PHE A 41 31.75 9.43 6.40
C PHE A 41 31.67 10.35 7.62
N GLY A 42 32.35 10.04 8.73
CA GLY A 42 32.30 10.91 9.90
C GLY A 42 31.04 10.68 10.75
N SER A 43 30.48 11.69 11.37
CA SER A 43 29.23 11.56 12.13
C SER A 43 28.03 11.41 11.18
N ASP A 44 27.57 10.19 11.02
CA ASP A 44 26.28 9.95 10.33
C ASP A 44 25.16 10.60 11.15
N PRO A 45 24.40 11.57 10.60
CA PRO A 45 23.32 12.24 11.33
C PRO A 45 22.22 11.29 11.79
N THR A 46 22.09 10.10 11.18
CA THR A 46 21.07 9.11 11.54
C THR A 46 21.42 8.24 12.73
N THR A 47 22.61 8.38 13.34
CA THR A 47 23.03 7.56 14.50
C THR A 47 22.12 7.70 15.73
N CYS A 48 21.40 8.81 15.87
CA CYS A 48 20.45 9.04 16.94
C CYS A 48 18.99 8.67 16.58
N ALA A 49 18.73 8.29 15.34
CA ALA A 49 17.40 7.85 14.89
C ALA A 49 17.02 6.52 15.56
N GLU A 50 15.75 6.32 15.85
CA GLU A 50 15.24 5.03 16.36
C GLU A 50 14.99 4.01 15.25
N LEU A 51 14.73 4.49 14.03
CA LEU A 51 14.62 3.70 12.82
C LEU A 51 15.39 4.41 11.70
N VAL A 52 16.17 3.65 10.93
CA VAL A 52 16.90 4.16 9.77
C VAL A 52 16.49 3.36 8.54
N ILE A 53 16.27 4.05 7.45
CA ILE A 53 15.96 3.44 6.17
C ILE A 53 17.04 3.89 5.18
N ALA A 54 17.74 2.92 4.64
CA ALA A 54 18.68 3.10 3.55
C ALA A 54 18.01 2.65 2.25
N PHE A 55 18.18 3.39 1.18
CA PHE A 55 17.54 3.12 -0.11
C PHE A 55 18.44 3.52 -1.28
N ASP A 56 18.33 2.75 -2.36
CA ASP A 56 18.96 3.03 -3.66
C ASP A 56 17.92 2.86 -4.77
N ASN A 57 16.80 3.60 -4.65
CA ASN A 57 15.67 3.56 -5.55
C ASN A 57 15.15 4.98 -5.84
N GLN A 58 14.01 5.11 -6.51
CA GLN A 58 13.42 6.42 -6.85
C GLN A 58 13.14 7.32 -5.64
N LEU A 59 13.09 6.79 -4.42
CA LEU A 59 12.93 7.61 -3.22
C LEU A 59 14.10 8.59 -3.04
N VAL A 60 15.30 8.23 -3.52
CA VAL A 60 16.46 9.16 -3.60
C VAL A 60 16.07 10.42 -4.33
N ASP A 61 15.52 10.27 -5.54
CA ASP A 61 15.15 11.41 -6.39
C ASP A 61 13.98 12.19 -5.81
N ILE A 62 12.97 11.49 -5.30
CA ILE A 62 11.77 12.10 -4.70
C ILE A 62 12.16 13.02 -3.54
N LEU A 63 12.97 12.55 -2.61
CA LEU A 63 13.30 13.29 -1.40
C LEU A 63 14.41 14.34 -1.62
N ASN A 64 15.24 14.20 -2.63
CA ASN A 64 16.39 15.10 -2.81
C ASN A 64 16.24 16.08 -3.99
N TYR A 65 15.50 15.74 -5.07
CA TYR A 65 15.61 16.48 -6.33
C TYR A 65 14.30 16.83 -7.02
N THR A 66 13.24 16.04 -6.89
CA THR A 66 12.07 16.20 -7.75
C THR A 66 11.04 17.20 -7.24
N GLY A 67 11.15 17.65 -5.99
CA GLY A 67 10.17 18.56 -5.37
C GLY A 67 8.75 17.97 -5.31
N GLN A 68 8.64 16.66 -5.20
CA GLN A 68 7.35 15.98 -4.99
C GLN A 68 6.90 16.13 -3.53
N TRP A 69 6.53 17.35 -3.17
CA TRP A 69 6.14 17.75 -1.81
C TRP A 69 5.00 16.88 -1.24
N GLU A 70 4.10 16.39 -2.11
CA GLU A 70 2.98 15.55 -1.71
C GLU A 70 3.45 14.22 -1.10
N VAL A 71 4.49 13.62 -1.65
CA VAL A 71 5.06 12.34 -1.16
C VAL A 71 5.81 12.57 0.15
N GLU A 72 6.58 13.64 0.24
CA GLU A 72 7.29 14.03 1.46
C GLU A 72 6.32 14.35 2.60
N ASP A 73 5.28 15.16 2.31
CA ASP A 73 4.21 15.49 3.27
C ASP A 73 3.47 14.23 3.74
N GLU A 74 3.18 13.29 2.84
CA GLU A 74 2.53 12.02 3.20
C GLU A 74 3.42 11.20 4.13
N LEU A 75 4.72 11.11 3.83
CA LEU A 75 5.68 10.39 4.66
C LEU A 75 5.84 11.05 6.03
N GLN A 76 5.92 12.38 6.08
CA GLN A 76 6.00 13.12 7.34
C GLN A 76 4.75 12.93 8.21
N ASP A 77 3.57 12.94 7.60
CA ASP A 77 2.32 12.70 8.29
C ASP A 77 2.19 11.25 8.76
N LEU A 78 2.71 10.31 7.99
CA LEU A 78 2.77 8.90 8.39
C LEU A 78 3.65 8.77 9.63
N ALA A 79 4.85 9.33 9.63
CA ALA A 79 5.76 9.32 10.77
C ALA A 79 5.11 9.97 12.00
N SER A 80 4.48 11.15 11.84
CA SER A 80 3.83 11.88 12.91
C SER A 80 2.68 11.10 13.54
N GLY A 81 1.99 10.25 12.76
CA GLY A 81 0.97 9.32 13.24
C GLY A 81 1.47 8.33 14.30
N PHE A 82 2.78 8.13 14.39
CA PHE A 82 3.45 7.26 15.37
C PHE A 82 4.24 8.01 16.45
N GLY A 83 4.30 9.33 16.38
CA GLY A 83 5.09 10.15 17.30
C GLY A 83 6.51 10.37 16.85
N TYR A 84 6.75 10.27 15.56
CA TYR A 84 8.05 10.49 14.95
C TYR A 84 7.99 11.59 13.89
N TYR A 85 9.13 12.16 13.59
CA TYR A 85 9.41 12.90 12.37
C TYR A 85 10.58 12.24 11.68
N PHE A 86 10.74 12.47 10.38
CA PHE A 86 11.92 12.00 9.69
C PHE A 86 12.81 13.15 9.26
N GLU A 87 14.09 12.87 9.13
CA GLU A 87 15.08 13.76 8.53
C GLU A 87 15.93 12.98 7.53
N LEU A 88 16.34 13.67 6.48
CA LEU A 88 17.36 13.17 5.57
C LEU A 88 18.70 13.11 6.31
N GLY A 89 19.35 11.95 6.30
CA GLY A 89 20.73 11.81 6.72
C GLY A 89 21.67 12.12 5.56
N HIS A 90 22.02 11.10 4.81
CA HIS A 90 22.64 11.25 3.50
C HIS A 90 21.57 11.17 2.40
N HIS A 91 21.92 11.48 1.13
CA HIS A 91 20.99 11.38 0.01
C HIS A 91 20.35 10.00 -0.17
N TRP A 92 20.88 8.96 0.45
CA TRP A 92 20.45 7.57 0.36
C TRP A 92 19.84 7.01 1.66
N ASN A 93 19.65 7.82 2.71
CA ASN A 93 19.02 7.36 3.95
C ASN A 93 18.17 8.43 4.64
N ILE A 94 17.18 7.97 5.38
CA ILE A 94 16.39 8.79 6.29
C ILE A 94 16.43 8.17 7.69
N GLY A 95 16.39 9.05 8.70
CA GLY A 95 16.24 8.66 10.09
C GLY A 95 14.90 9.10 10.65
N PHE A 96 14.29 8.26 11.48
CA PHE A 96 13.08 8.59 12.22
C PHE A 96 13.41 8.91 13.67
N TYR A 97 12.99 10.06 14.13
CA TYR A 97 13.29 10.61 15.45
C TYR A 97 11.99 10.81 16.24
N PRO A 98 11.98 10.54 17.56
CA PRO A 98 10.81 10.76 18.37
C PRO A 98 10.49 12.25 18.47
N LEU A 99 9.21 12.59 18.41
CA LEU A 99 8.73 13.94 18.70
C LEU A 99 8.83 14.21 20.21
N ASP A 100 9.35 15.37 20.59
CA ASP A 100 9.48 15.79 21.98
C ASP A 100 8.13 15.89 22.70
N GLU A 101 7.12 16.38 21.98
CA GLU A 101 5.75 16.49 22.46
C GLU A 101 4.83 15.63 21.59
N TRP A 102 4.47 14.48 22.10
CA TRP A 102 3.51 13.56 21.45
C TRP A 102 2.34 13.29 22.40
N PRO A 103 1.09 13.50 21.95
CA PRO A 103 -0.07 13.18 22.78
C PRO A 103 -0.06 11.70 23.16
N ALA A 104 -0.33 11.42 24.44
CA ALA A 104 -0.42 10.03 24.91
C ALA A 104 -1.34 9.20 24.01
N LEU A 105 -0.93 7.97 23.71
CA LEU A 105 -1.77 7.07 22.94
C LEU A 105 -3.04 6.75 23.74
N PRO A 106 -4.19 6.62 23.07
CA PRO A 106 -5.39 6.11 23.72
C PRO A 106 -5.12 4.76 24.37
N PRO A 107 -5.82 4.44 25.48
CA PRO A 107 -5.65 3.14 26.13
C PRO A 107 -6.04 2.00 25.18
N ALA A 108 -5.39 0.84 25.31
CA ALA A 108 -5.61 -0.32 24.43
C ALA A 108 -7.08 -0.82 24.40
N ASN A 109 -7.88 -0.46 25.39
CA ASN A 109 -9.31 -0.77 25.45
C ASN A 109 -10.21 0.40 25.01
N ALA A 110 -9.66 1.47 24.43
CA ALA A 110 -10.46 2.56 23.88
C ALA A 110 -11.42 2.03 22.81
N SER A 111 -12.67 2.51 22.84
CA SER A 111 -13.64 2.14 21.81
C SER A 111 -13.23 2.74 20.46
N TYR A 112 -13.58 2.05 19.36
CA TYR A 112 -13.31 2.56 18.03
C TYR A 112 -13.94 3.95 17.81
N SER A 113 -15.13 4.20 18.38
CA SER A 113 -15.78 5.51 18.31
C SER A 113 -15.00 6.62 19.03
N ASP A 114 -14.24 6.28 20.08
CA ASP A 114 -13.39 7.25 20.76
C ASP A 114 -12.11 7.51 19.98
N LEU A 115 -11.55 6.49 19.34
CA LEU A 115 -10.42 6.64 18.42
C LEU A 115 -10.75 7.58 17.26
N LEU A 116 -11.98 7.54 16.74
CA LEU A 116 -12.42 8.44 15.66
C LEU A 116 -12.60 9.89 16.10
N LYS A 117 -12.59 10.18 17.40
CA LYS A 117 -12.61 11.56 17.94
C LYS A 117 -11.21 12.12 18.19
N ASP A 118 -10.18 11.28 18.09
CA ASP A 118 -8.79 11.70 18.30
C ASP A 118 -8.38 12.76 17.26
N GLN A 119 -7.62 13.76 17.72
CA GLN A 119 -7.15 14.85 16.85
C GLN A 119 -6.31 14.34 15.66
N ARG A 120 -5.54 13.26 15.85
CA ARG A 120 -4.73 12.62 14.80
C ARG A 120 -5.60 12.06 13.70
N TRP A 121 -6.70 11.38 14.06
CA TRP A 121 -7.67 10.93 13.07
C TRP A 121 -8.39 12.09 12.39
N THR A 122 -8.75 13.12 13.13
CA THR A 122 -9.41 14.31 12.58
C THR A 122 -8.54 14.99 11.53
N ALA A 123 -7.24 15.15 11.81
CA ALA A 123 -6.26 15.70 10.87
C ALA A 123 -6.11 14.80 9.63
N LYS A 124 -5.89 13.50 9.83
CA LYS A 124 -5.79 12.50 8.77
C LYS A 124 -7.03 12.50 7.86
N ARG A 125 -8.20 12.42 8.46
CA ARG A 125 -9.49 12.46 7.75
C ARG A 125 -9.64 13.73 6.90
N SER A 126 -9.29 14.89 7.44
CA SER A 126 -9.39 16.16 6.72
C SER A 126 -8.45 16.20 5.52
N ARG A 127 -7.25 15.62 5.63
CA ARG A 127 -6.30 15.50 4.53
C ARG A 127 -6.83 14.59 3.43
N ILE A 128 -7.34 13.39 3.77
CA ILE A 128 -7.90 12.45 2.79
C ILE A 128 -9.06 13.09 2.01
N ILE A 129 -9.98 13.78 2.69
CA ILE A 129 -11.09 14.48 2.05
C ILE A 129 -10.58 15.59 1.11
N ARG A 130 -9.52 16.31 1.51
CA ARG A 130 -8.91 17.36 0.69
C ARG A 130 -8.22 16.78 -0.53
N ARG A 131 -7.46 15.69 -0.39
CA ARG A 131 -6.84 14.93 -1.49
C ARG A 131 -7.90 14.52 -2.54
N ALA A 132 -9.05 14.06 -2.10
CA ALA A 132 -10.17 13.70 -2.97
C ALA A 132 -10.89 14.91 -3.62
N GLY A 133 -10.42 16.15 -3.40
CA GLY A 133 -11.07 17.37 -3.90
C GLY A 133 -12.49 17.57 -3.37
N ALA A 134 -12.77 17.10 -2.14
CA ALA A 134 -14.09 17.09 -1.51
C ALA A 134 -15.17 16.37 -2.35
N LYS A 135 -14.79 15.35 -3.09
CA LYS A 135 -15.65 14.49 -3.93
C LYS A 135 -15.54 13.04 -3.50
N CYS A 136 -16.61 12.29 -3.67
CA CYS A 136 -16.56 10.84 -3.48
C CYS A 136 -15.63 10.19 -4.52
N GLU A 137 -14.62 9.43 -4.05
CA GLU A 137 -13.65 8.79 -4.94
C GLU A 137 -14.25 7.64 -5.76
N ASP A 138 -15.39 7.06 -5.35
CA ASP A 138 -16.08 6.02 -6.13
C ASP A 138 -17.04 6.61 -7.19
N CYS A 139 -17.96 7.52 -6.81
CA CYS A 139 -18.99 8.00 -7.72
C CYS A 139 -18.79 9.43 -8.24
N GLY A 140 -17.77 10.13 -7.79
CA GLY A 140 -17.44 11.49 -8.20
C GLY A 140 -18.39 12.60 -7.69
N LYS A 141 -19.43 12.27 -6.91
CA LYS A 141 -20.36 13.27 -6.38
C LYS A 141 -19.67 14.23 -5.42
N ALA A 142 -19.95 15.51 -5.59
CA ALA A 142 -19.53 16.59 -4.71
C ALA A 142 -20.70 17.10 -3.86
N GLY A 143 -20.39 17.84 -2.78
CA GLY A 143 -21.41 18.49 -1.93
C GLY A 143 -22.10 17.56 -0.93
N GLU A 144 -21.71 16.28 -0.85
CA GLU A 144 -22.18 15.34 0.15
C GLU A 144 -21.19 15.25 1.33
N LEU A 145 -21.68 14.84 2.49
CA LEU A 145 -20.82 14.51 3.62
C LEU A 145 -20.00 13.26 3.27
N LEU A 146 -18.67 13.40 3.32
CA LEU A 146 -17.75 12.30 3.04
C LEU A 146 -17.32 11.61 4.31
N GLU A 147 -17.26 10.30 4.27
CA GLU A 147 -16.70 9.40 5.28
C GLU A 147 -15.37 8.83 4.74
N VAL A 148 -14.38 8.65 5.62
CA VAL A 148 -13.11 8.04 5.21
C VAL A 148 -13.16 6.56 5.53
N HIS A 149 -13.05 5.76 4.48
CA HIS A 149 -13.06 4.31 4.50
C HIS A 149 -11.64 3.75 4.55
N HIS A 150 -11.41 2.79 5.45
CA HIS A 150 -10.17 2.01 5.46
C HIS A 150 -10.34 0.78 4.56
N CYS A 151 -9.48 0.61 3.56
CA CYS A 151 -9.54 -0.55 2.65
C CYS A 151 -9.28 -1.88 3.38
N TYR A 152 -8.63 -1.84 4.52
CA TYR A 152 -8.43 -2.99 5.42
C TYR A 152 -8.19 -2.52 6.86
N TYR A 153 -8.25 -3.47 7.80
CA TYR A 153 -7.93 -3.25 9.21
C TYR A 153 -6.88 -4.26 9.67
N ARG A 154 -5.91 -3.80 10.46
CA ARG A 154 -4.93 -4.63 11.15
C ARG A 154 -5.07 -4.49 12.67
N PHE A 155 -4.95 -5.62 13.36
CA PHE A 155 -4.97 -5.62 14.81
C PHE A 155 -3.82 -4.76 15.36
N GLY A 156 -4.12 -3.96 16.38
CA GLY A 156 -3.12 -3.10 17.05
C GLY A 156 -2.84 -1.77 16.37
N ARG A 157 -3.42 -1.48 15.20
CA ARG A 157 -3.30 -0.18 14.53
C ARG A 157 -4.44 0.77 14.89
N TYR A 158 -4.08 2.01 15.11
CA TYR A 158 -5.04 3.11 15.26
C TYR A 158 -5.54 3.61 13.89
N PRO A 159 -6.71 4.29 13.82
CA PRO A 159 -7.28 4.75 12.54
C PRO A 159 -6.37 5.66 11.72
N TRP A 160 -5.49 6.42 12.34
CA TRP A 160 -4.55 7.32 11.67
C TRP A 160 -3.25 6.68 11.22
N GLN A 161 -2.99 5.42 11.60
CA GLN A 161 -1.76 4.68 11.33
C GLN A 161 -1.81 3.85 10.05
N TYR A 162 -2.42 4.39 9.01
CA TYR A 162 -2.51 3.76 7.69
C TYR A 162 -1.98 4.70 6.63
N PRO A 163 -1.28 4.20 5.58
CA PRO A 163 -0.94 5.02 4.43
C PRO A 163 -2.18 5.68 3.82
N ASP A 164 -2.01 6.87 3.26
CA ASP A 164 -3.13 7.60 2.66
C ASP A 164 -3.76 6.85 1.50
N ALA A 165 -2.95 6.14 0.70
CA ALA A 165 -3.40 5.38 -0.45
C ALA A 165 -4.38 4.24 -0.14
N VAL A 166 -4.43 3.77 1.12
CA VAL A 166 -5.40 2.75 1.56
C VAL A 166 -6.61 3.34 2.30
N LEU A 167 -6.78 4.66 2.19
CA LEU A 167 -7.90 5.41 2.75
C LEU A 167 -8.67 6.08 1.61
N LEU A 168 -9.98 5.97 1.59
CA LEU A 168 -10.83 6.53 0.54
C LEU A 168 -11.89 7.46 1.12
N ALA A 169 -12.05 8.62 0.50
CA ALA A 169 -13.14 9.55 0.82
C ALA A 169 -14.40 9.15 0.05
N LEU A 170 -15.41 8.65 0.72
CA LEU A 170 -16.63 8.12 0.12
C LEU A 170 -17.86 8.83 0.63
N CYS A 171 -18.86 9.04 -0.23
CA CYS A 171 -20.20 9.40 0.24
C CYS A 171 -20.82 8.18 0.95
N ARG A 172 -21.80 8.42 1.80
CA ARG A 172 -22.42 7.40 2.62
C ARG A 172 -22.89 6.17 1.82
N SER A 173 -23.55 6.40 0.69
CA SER A 173 -24.04 5.31 -0.17
C SER A 173 -22.91 4.44 -0.72
N CYS A 174 -21.82 5.04 -1.21
CA CYS A 174 -20.66 4.29 -1.70
C CYS A 174 -19.93 3.58 -0.56
N HIS A 175 -19.81 4.21 0.61
CA HIS A 175 -19.21 3.60 1.80
C HIS A 175 -19.97 2.34 2.24
N GLU A 176 -21.31 2.40 2.32
CA GLU A 176 -22.14 1.25 2.66
C GLU A 176 -22.06 0.15 1.59
N SER A 177 -22.10 0.51 0.30
CA SER A 177 -22.00 -0.44 -0.82
C SER A 177 -20.65 -1.14 -0.83
N ARG A 178 -19.56 -0.40 -0.59
CA ARG A 178 -18.21 -0.97 -0.52
C ARG A 178 -18.07 -1.94 0.63
N ALA A 179 -18.55 -1.60 1.82
CA ALA A 179 -18.51 -2.50 2.98
C ALA A 179 -19.22 -3.83 2.70
N MET A 180 -20.35 -3.80 1.98
CA MET A 180 -21.08 -5.01 1.57
C MET A 180 -20.26 -5.87 0.58
N ILE A 181 -19.70 -5.26 -0.46
CA ILE A 181 -18.88 -5.97 -1.45
C ILE A 181 -17.63 -6.58 -0.80
N GLU A 182 -16.96 -5.84 0.07
CA GLU A 182 -15.80 -6.37 0.80
C GLU A 182 -16.15 -7.57 1.69
N LEU A 183 -17.33 -7.56 2.30
CA LEU A 183 -17.83 -8.70 3.07
C LEU A 183 -18.07 -9.92 2.16
N GLU A 184 -18.65 -9.72 0.99
CA GLU A 184 -18.85 -10.77 -0.01
C GLU A 184 -17.51 -11.39 -0.45
N TRP A 185 -16.51 -10.53 -0.75
CA TRP A 185 -15.16 -10.98 -1.10
C TRP A 185 -14.50 -11.79 0.04
N ARG A 186 -14.63 -11.36 1.29
CA ARG A 186 -14.16 -12.12 2.45
C ARG A 186 -14.81 -13.51 2.56
N GLY A 187 -16.05 -13.64 2.13
CA GLY A 187 -16.75 -14.94 2.04
C GLY A 187 -16.35 -15.78 0.83
N PHE A 188 -15.88 -15.15 -0.25
CA PHE A 188 -15.46 -15.82 -1.48
C PHE A 188 -14.00 -16.30 -1.42
N MET A 189 -13.07 -15.47 -0.97
CA MET A 189 -11.63 -15.75 -0.99
C MET A 189 -11.23 -17.07 -0.31
N PRO A 190 -11.82 -17.48 0.85
CA PRO A 190 -11.48 -18.76 1.48
C PRO A 190 -11.87 -20.00 0.66
N ARG A 191 -12.68 -19.85 -0.38
CA ARG A 191 -13.06 -20.97 -1.27
C ARG A 191 -11.96 -21.27 -2.30
N LEU A 192 -11.02 -20.36 -2.50
CA LEU A 192 -9.90 -20.52 -3.41
C LEU A 192 -8.70 -21.14 -2.69
N LYS A 193 -7.97 -22.01 -3.39
CA LYS A 193 -6.69 -22.52 -2.90
C LYS A 193 -5.62 -21.42 -2.96
N VAL A 194 -4.59 -21.52 -2.11
CA VAL A 194 -3.52 -20.51 -2.03
C VAL A 194 -2.88 -20.22 -3.41
N HIS A 195 -2.65 -21.24 -4.21
CA HIS A 195 -2.06 -21.06 -5.55
C HIS A 195 -3.03 -20.37 -6.52
N GLU A 196 -4.35 -20.61 -6.40
CA GLU A 196 -5.37 -19.91 -7.19
C GLU A 196 -5.46 -18.43 -6.81
N LEU A 197 -5.40 -18.12 -5.51
CA LEU A 197 -5.33 -16.75 -5.00
C LEU A 197 -4.10 -16.01 -5.54
N ARG A 198 -2.92 -16.65 -5.48
CA ARG A 198 -1.68 -16.05 -6.02
C ARG A 198 -1.78 -15.78 -7.52
N LYS A 199 -2.30 -16.73 -8.29
CA LYS A 199 -2.51 -16.55 -9.73
C LYS A 199 -3.50 -15.44 -10.02
N LEU A 200 -4.64 -15.39 -9.31
CA LEU A 200 -5.63 -14.33 -9.46
C LEU A 200 -5.02 -12.96 -9.18
N HIS A 201 -4.31 -12.81 -8.05
CA HIS A 201 -3.63 -11.57 -7.68
C HIS A 201 -2.63 -11.15 -8.75
N SER A 202 -1.66 -12.00 -9.09
CA SER A 202 -0.62 -11.65 -10.08
C SER A 202 -1.19 -11.36 -11.47
N THR A 203 -2.25 -12.07 -11.87
CA THR A 203 -2.90 -11.81 -13.15
C THR A 203 -3.61 -10.47 -13.17
N LEU A 204 -4.35 -10.13 -12.11
CA LEU A 204 -5.02 -8.83 -12.01
C LEU A 204 -3.99 -7.69 -11.96
N ASP A 205 -2.92 -7.86 -11.21
CA ASP A 205 -1.84 -6.89 -11.09
C ASP A 205 -1.18 -6.62 -12.45
N GLN A 206 -0.79 -7.66 -13.17
CA GLN A 206 -0.29 -7.55 -14.54
C GLN A 206 -1.30 -6.91 -15.50
N CYS A 207 -2.57 -7.29 -15.41
CA CYS A 207 -3.60 -6.67 -16.24
C CYS A 207 -3.77 -5.18 -15.95
N LEU A 208 -3.72 -4.78 -14.68
CA LEU A 208 -3.81 -3.37 -14.27
C LEU A 208 -2.57 -2.55 -14.70
N TYR A 209 -1.43 -3.19 -14.82
CA TYR A 209 -0.21 -2.56 -15.36
C TYR A 209 -0.29 -2.31 -16.88
N TRP A 210 -0.77 -3.30 -17.66
CA TRP A 210 -0.76 -3.25 -19.12
C TRP A 210 -2.01 -2.63 -19.76
N PHE A 211 -3.14 -2.59 -19.06
CA PHE A 211 -4.41 -2.17 -19.62
C PHE A 211 -5.01 -1.00 -18.86
N ASP A 212 -5.66 -0.12 -19.61
CA ASP A 212 -6.50 0.91 -19.00
C ASP A 212 -7.55 0.27 -18.06
N ARG A 213 -7.60 0.77 -16.83
CA ARG A 213 -8.45 0.23 -15.76
C ARG A 213 -9.91 0.13 -16.17
N GLN A 214 -10.46 1.18 -16.80
CA GLN A 214 -11.88 1.21 -17.18
C GLN A 214 -12.17 0.16 -18.26
N ARG A 215 -11.29 0.00 -19.25
CA ARG A 215 -11.41 -1.01 -20.30
C ARG A 215 -11.30 -2.41 -19.76
N LEU A 216 -10.35 -2.66 -18.85
CA LEU A 216 -10.20 -3.96 -18.21
C LEU A 216 -11.46 -4.35 -17.44
N PHE A 217 -11.99 -3.46 -16.59
CA PHE A 217 -13.19 -3.77 -15.82
C PHE A 217 -14.44 -3.87 -16.69
N ALA A 218 -14.58 -3.06 -17.74
CA ALA A 218 -15.66 -3.21 -18.72
C ALA A 218 -15.62 -4.57 -19.41
N PHE A 219 -14.42 -5.06 -19.76
CA PHE A 219 -14.22 -6.40 -20.33
C PHE A 219 -14.61 -7.49 -19.31
N LEU A 220 -14.11 -7.43 -18.07
CA LEU A 220 -14.45 -8.41 -17.02
C LEU A 220 -15.96 -8.46 -16.73
N VAL A 221 -16.63 -7.31 -16.70
CA VAL A 221 -18.10 -7.23 -16.56
C VAL A 221 -18.81 -7.84 -17.76
N SER A 222 -18.28 -7.67 -18.96
CA SER A 222 -18.86 -8.29 -20.17
C SER A 222 -18.80 -9.83 -20.14
N LEU A 223 -17.75 -10.40 -19.52
CA LEU A 223 -17.64 -11.84 -19.31
C LEU A 223 -18.73 -12.40 -18.38
N GLY A 224 -19.15 -11.62 -17.37
CA GLY A 224 -20.22 -12.01 -16.42
C GLY A 224 -21.64 -11.90 -16.96
N LYS A 225 -21.85 -11.25 -18.10
CA LYS A 225 -23.20 -11.00 -18.67
C LYS A 225 -23.74 -12.12 -19.54
N HIS A 226 -23.28 -13.36 -19.36
CA HIS A 226 -23.76 -14.54 -20.13
C HIS A 226 -23.95 -14.26 -21.64
N ASP A 227 -23.02 -13.53 -22.24
CA ASP A 227 -22.95 -13.42 -23.69
C ASP A 227 -22.46 -14.78 -24.21
N ALA A 228 -23.42 -15.64 -24.60
CA ALA A 228 -23.13 -16.99 -25.06
C ALA A 228 -22.03 -17.04 -26.12
N PRO A 229 -21.95 -16.11 -27.10
CA PRO A 229 -20.84 -16.05 -28.05
C PRO A 229 -19.49 -15.78 -27.41
N LEU A 230 -19.42 -14.96 -26.36
CA LEU A 230 -18.18 -14.65 -25.66
C LEU A 230 -17.70 -15.83 -24.81
N VAL A 231 -18.62 -16.49 -24.09
CA VAL A 231 -18.31 -17.69 -23.30
C VAL A 231 -17.81 -18.81 -24.18
N GLU A 232 -18.45 -19.05 -25.34
CA GLU A 232 -18.01 -20.04 -26.32
C GLU A 232 -16.66 -19.69 -26.94
N ARG A 233 -16.39 -18.41 -27.22
CA ARG A 233 -15.10 -17.95 -27.72
C ARG A 233 -13.98 -18.11 -26.68
N LEU A 234 -14.28 -17.86 -25.40
CA LEU A 234 -13.34 -18.10 -24.30
C LEU A 234 -13.08 -19.59 -24.10
N LYS A 235 -14.11 -20.44 -24.16
CA LYS A 235 -13.95 -21.90 -24.14
C LYS A 235 -13.03 -22.33 -25.27
N TRP A 236 -13.30 -21.90 -26.51
CA TRP A 236 -12.47 -22.18 -27.66
C TRP A 236 -11.02 -21.73 -27.48
N LEU A 237 -10.78 -20.51 -26.94
CA LEU A 237 -9.44 -20.02 -26.65
C LEU A 237 -8.73 -20.85 -25.58
N LEU A 238 -9.43 -21.26 -24.52
CA LEU A 238 -8.86 -22.13 -23.48
C LEU A 238 -8.58 -23.53 -23.99
N GLU A 239 -9.41 -24.06 -24.87
CA GLU A 239 -9.23 -25.40 -25.50
C GLU A 239 -8.12 -25.41 -26.55
N THR A 240 -7.96 -24.31 -27.31
CA THR A 240 -6.95 -24.19 -28.37
C THR A 240 -5.58 -23.71 -27.92
N HIS A 241 -5.52 -22.98 -26.81
CA HIS A 241 -4.29 -22.41 -26.20
C HIS A 241 -4.05 -22.93 -24.79
N GLY A 242 -4.82 -23.90 -24.34
CA GLY A 242 -4.69 -24.52 -23.02
C GLY A 242 -3.39 -25.34 -22.93
N HIS A 243 -2.52 -24.82 -22.10
CA HIS A 243 -1.19 -25.20 -21.61
C HIS A 243 0.00 -24.64 -22.39
N PRO A 244 0.60 -23.54 -21.85
CA PRO A 244 1.92 -23.08 -22.29
C PRO A 244 3.08 -24.02 -21.91
N ASP A 245 2.83 -25.03 -21.07
CA ASP A 245 3.90 -25.88 -20.52
C ASP A 245 4.25 -27.15 -21.35
N GLU A 246 3.56 -27.39 -22.47
CA GLU A 246 3.86 -28.58 -23.29
C GLU A 246 4.69 -28.29 -24.56
N ARG A 247 5.22 -27.10 -24.75
CA ARG A 247 6.09 -26.76 -25.90
C ARG A 247 7.52 -26.42 -25.49
N GLY A 248 8.18 -27.33 -24.81
CA GLY A 248 9.54 -27.07 -24.35
C GLY A 248 10.45 -28.23 -24.10
N THR A 249 10.26 -29.36 -24.84
CA THR A 249 11.28 -30.43 -24.87
C THR A 249 11.23 -31.20 -26.16
N ASP A 250 11.64 -30.61 -27.27
CA ASP A 250 12.13 -31.39 -28.44
C ASP A 250 12.98 -30.48 -29.33
N THR A 251 14.26 -30.32 -28.98
CA THR A 251 15.34 -30.14 -29.97
C THR A 251 16.66 -30.54 -29.33
N GLU A 252 16.86 -31.82 -29.07
CA GLU A 252 18.19 -32.37 -29.20
C GLU A 252 18.36 -32.84 -30.64
N SER A 253 18.96 -32.04 -31.47
CA SER A 253 19.48 -32.49 -32.73
C SER A 253 20.95 -32.85 -32.57
N SER A 254 21.17 -34.14 -32.59
CA SER A 254 22.38 -34.84 -32.96
C SER A 254 23.28 -34.08 -33.97
N VAL A 255 24.48 -33.76 -33.53
CA VAL A 255 25.62 -33.60 -34.45
C VAL A 255 26.68 -34.57 -34.03
N GLN A 256 26.88 -35.59 -34.83
CA GLN A 256 28.08 -36.43 -34.98
C GLN A 256 28.53 -36.37 -36.44
N PRO A 257 29.77 -36.70 -36.72
CA PRO A 257 31.06 -36.54 -36.04
C PRO A 257 31.91 -35.44 -36.68
#